data_640cfc875dee99284554f8de23f239ed
#
_entry.id   640cfc875dee99284554f8de23f239ed
#
_cell.length_a   1.000
_cell.length_b   1.000
_cell.length_c   1.000
_cell.angle_alpha   90.00
_cell.angle_beta   90.00
_cell.angle_gamma   90.00
#
_symmetry.space_group_name_H-M   'P 1'
#
loop_
_entity.id
_entity.type
_entity.pdbx_description
1 polymer ?
#
loop_
_entity_poly.entity_id
_entity_poly.type
_entity_poly.pdbx_seq_one_letter_code
_entity_poly.pdbx_strand_id
1 'polypeptide(L)'
;IDGWKNLAQEGTRAWWGYEFGDTDESVGEKVAKVTAYDSKVADGDETPVEMMLVTPALDFKNSASKMFTFRVRGDYLMDNQTDTLQLCYIDMEDPDEMYVAPVGGLTMPCTKDESGEWNEYHIDLTGQDLADVFFMGFRFKSIRGREHAATYYIDDVTYGRTDIPVMRPSETQLAFVALVNKDAESAAVTVTTENLAEPVKLTLGGAN
;
A
#
# COMPACT_ATOMS: atom_id res chain seq x y z
N ILE A 1 -8.28 10.66 13.78
CA ILE A 1 -8.31 9.22 13.44
C ILE A 1 -7.88 8.49 14.71
N ASP A 2 -8.86 7.94 15.43
CA ASP A 2 -8.61 7.35 16.76
C ASP A 2 -7.65 6.14 16.67
N GLY A 3 -6.66 6.12 17.60
CA GLY A 3 -5.68 5.04 17.70
C GLY A 3 -4.52 5.12 16.67
N TRP A 4 -4.64 5.94 15.64
CA TRP A 4 -3.59 6.14 14.65
C TRP A 4 -2.63 7.25 15.08
N LYS A 5 -1.37 7.11 14.68
CA LYS A 5 -0.39 8.19 14.86
C LYS A 5 -0.24 8.97 13.56
N ASN A 6 -0.23 10.28 13.68
CA ASN A 6 -0.12 11.22 12.56
C ASN A 6 1.20 11.99 12.73
N LEU A 7 2.17 11.72 11.88
CA LEU A 7 3.51 12.21 11.99
C LEU A 7 3.83 13.13 10.81
N ALA A 8 4.22 14.36 11.10
CA ALA A 8 4.83 15.26 10.13
C ALA A 8 6.34 15.03 10.18
N GLN A 9 6.90 14.40 9.16
CA GLN A 9 8.34 14.17 9.03
C GLN A 9 9.04 15.41 8.49
N GLU A 10 8.38 16.10 7.57
CA GLU A 10 8.83 17.36 7.00
C GLU A 10 7.63 18.30 6.80
N GLY A 11 7.80 19.57 7.15
CA GLY A 11 6.71 20.56 7.11
C GLY A 11 5.73 20.42 8.29
N THR A 12 4.60 21.10 8.18
CA THR A 12 3.59 21.20 9.26
C THR A 12 2.24 20.59 8.89
N ARG A 13 2.13 19.98 7.73
CA ARG A 13 0.88 19.34 7.29
C ARG A 13 0.72 17.96 7.92
N ALA A 14 -0.50 17.46 7.93
CA ALA A 14 -0.84 16.20 8.54
C ALA A 14 -2.02 15.55 7.79
N TRP A 15 -2.23 14.28 7.97
CA TRP A 15 -3.45 13.57 7.59
C TRP A 15 -4.62 14.03 8.46
N TRP A 16 -5.83 14.03 7.90
CA TRP A 16 -7.04 14.33 8.68
C TRP A 16 -8.21 13.46 8.26
N GLY A 17 -9.21 13.35 9.14
CA GLY A 17 -10.48 12.71 8.82
C GLY A 17 -11.29 13.59 7.87
N TYR A 18 -11.86 12.99 6.83
CA TYR A 18 -12.65 13.66 5.81
C TYR A 18 -13.93 12.86 5.56
N GLU A 19 -15.02 13.54 5.27
CA GLU A 19 -16.29 12.94 4.85
C GLU A 19 -16.67 13.50 3.48
N PHE A 20 -16.94 12.61 2.53
CA PHE A 20 -17.32 13.00 1.18
C PHE A 20 -18.70 13.69 1.18
N GLY A 21 -18.78 14.81 0.48
CA GLY A 21 -20.02 15.59 0.34
C GLY A 21 -20.96 15.01 -0.71
N ASP A 22 -22.15 15.60 -0.81
CA ASP A 22 -23.31 15.13 -1.59
C ASP A 22 -23.08 15.05 -3.12
N THR A 23 -21.98 15.54 -3.63
CA THR A 23 -21.65 15.53 -5.07
C THR A 23 -20.68 14.43 -5.47
N ASP A 24 -20.24 13.61 -4.52
CA ASP A 24 -19.33 12.48 -4.76
C ASP A 24 -20.08 11.15 -4.70
N GLU A 25 -19.63 10.16 -5.47
CA GLU A 25 -20.20 8.80 -5.42
C GLU A 25 -20.00 8.12 -4.07
N SER A 26 -18.97 8.54 -3.33
CA SER A 26 -18.64 8.08 -1.97
C SER A 26 -19.31 8.91 -0.88
N VAL A 27 -20.42 9.59 -1.15
CA VAL A 27 -21.11 10.48 -0.21
C VAL A 27 -21.34 9.82 1.15
N GLY A 28 -20.94 10.52 2.22
CA GLY A 28 -21.06 10.05 3.61
C GLY A 28 -19.96 9.08 4.07
N GLU A 29 -19.06 8.63 3.19
CA GLU A 29 -17.89 7.85 3.61
C GLU A 29 -16.90 8.73 4.38
N LYS A 30 -16.40 8.18 5.48
CA LYS A 30 -15.41 8.84 6.36
C LYS A 30 -14.06 8.20 6.18
N VAL A 31 -13.12 8.94 5.64
CA VAL A 31 -11.82 8.45 5.21
C VAL A 31 -10.67 9.25 5.84
N ALA A 32 -9.46 8.72 5.79
CA ALA A 32 -8.25 9.50 6.03
C ALA A 32 -7.85 10.22 4.74
N LYS A 33 -7.60 11.52 4.81
CA LYS A 33 -7.24 12.37 3.67
C LYS A 33 -5.90 13.05 3.89
N VAL A 34 -5.14 13.19 2.80
CA VAL A 34 -3.90 14.00 2.75
C VAL A 34 -3.80 14.75 1.44
N THR A 35 -3.25 15.96 1.47
CA THR A 35 -2.83 16.73 0.29
C THR A 35 -1.78 17.75 0.66
N ALA A 36 -0.88 18.06 -0.27
CA ALA A 36 0.07 19.16 -0.17
C ALA A 36 -0.47 20.48 -0.78
N TYR A 37 -1.60 20.43 -1.47
CA TYR A 37 -2.19 21.62 -2.11
C TYR A 37 -2.41 22.75 -1.09
N ASP A 38 -1.90 23.92 -1.43
CA ASP A 38 -2.12 25.14 -0.65
C ASP A 38 -2.19 26.38 -1.57
N SER A 39 -3.40 26.90 -1.74
CA SER A 39 -3.65 28.07 -2.58
C SER A 39 -3.07 29.38 -2.03
N LYS A 40 -2.56 29.38 -0.79
CA LYS A 40 -1.97 30.57 -0.14
C LYS A 40 -0.46 30.64 -0.31
N VAL A 41 0.17 29.56 -0.78
CA VAL A 41 1.61 29.56 -1.08
C VAL A 41 1.82 30.30 -2.41
N ALA A 42 2.71 31.29 -2.40
CA ALA A 42 3.11 31.98 -3.61
C ALA A 42 4.09 31.13 -4.44
N ASP A 43 4.12 31.36 -5.75
CA ASP A 43 5.06 30.68 -6.62
C ASP A 43 6.51 31.04 -6.20
N GLY A 44 7.33 30.02 -6.00
CA GLY A 44 8.70 30.15 -5.47
C GLY A 44 8.84 30.02 -3.94
N ASP A 45 7.71 29.93 -3.22
CA ASP A 45 7.67 29.71 -1.76
C ASP A 45 7.27 28.25 -1.41
N GLU A 46 7.31 27.37 -2.40
CA GLU A 46 7.00 25.96 -2.22
C GLU A 46 8.01 25.28 -1.29
N THR A 47 7.52 24.40 -0.45
CA THR A 47 8.36 23.66 0.51
C THR A 47 8.05 22.16 0.48
N PRO A 48 9.08 21.30 0.57
CA PRO A 48 8.85 19.87 0.71
C PRO A 48 7.99 19.55 1.93
N VAL A 49 7.17 18.52 1.79
CA VAL A 49 6.37 17.97 2.88
C VAL A 49 6.43 16.45 2.85
N GLU A 50 6.56 15.87 4.03
CA GLU A 50 6.47 14.44 4.25
C GLU A 50 5.58 14.17 5.45
N MET A 51 4.52 13.39 5.22
CA MET A 51 3.50 13.10 6.22
C MET A 51 3.25 11.59 6.28
N MET A 52 3.16 11.06 7.48
CA MET A 52 2.92 9.65 7.68
C MET A 52 1.73 9.41 8.59
N LEU A 53 0.82 8.56 8.15
CA LEU A 53 -0.28 8.03 8.95
C LEU A 53 0.07 6.61 9.36
N VAL A 54 0.32 6.38 10.65
CA VAL A 54 0.78 5.09 11.19
C VAL A 54 -0.37 4.38 11.88
N THR A 55 -0.55 3.10 11.58
CA THR A 55 -1.58 2.24 12.18
C THR A 55 -1.41 2.12 13.69
N PRO A 56 -2.45 1.72 14.44
CA PRO A 56 -2.26 1.09 15.73
C PRO A 56 -1.30 -0.10 15.63
N ALA A 57 -0.79 -0.57 16.78
CA ALA A 57 0.06 -1.75 16.85
C ALA A 57 -0.66 -2.98 16.29
N LEU A 58 0.01 -3.73 15.43
CA LEU A 58 -0.48 -4.93 14.77
C LEU A 58 0.21 -6.16 15.36
N ASP A 59 -0.55 -7.15 15.83
CA ASP A 59 -0.02 -8.36 16.43
C ASP A 59 0.33 -9.38 15.34
N PHE A 60 1.60 -9.41 14.93
CA PHE A 60 2.07 -10.36 13.93
C PHE A 60 2.11 -11.80 14.47
N LYS A 61 2.53 -11.97 15.70
CA LYS A 61 2.73 -13.29 16.32
C LYS A 61 1.43 -14.09 16.43
N ASN A 62 0.40 -13.49 17.02
CA ASN A 62 -0.81 -14.20 17.41
C ASN A 62 -1.95 -14.07 16.40
N SER A 63 -1.83 -13.21 15.37
CA SER A 63 -2.86 -13.08 14.35
C SER A 63 -3.02 -14.38 13.56
N ALA A 64 -4.25 -14.84 13.38
CA ALA A 64 -4.59 -16.05 12.62
C ALA A 64 -4.28 -15.90 11.12
N SER A 65 -4.37 -14.69 10.59
CA SER A 65 -4.03 -14.34 9.21
C SER A 65 -3.03 -13.18 9.21
N LYS A 66 -2.12 -13.18 8.24
CA LYS A 66 -1.13 -12.10 8.03
C LYS A 66 -1.56 -11.16 6.91
N MET A 67 -2.84 -11.16 6.58
CA MET A 67 -3.40 -10.33 5.51
C MET A 67 -3.63 -8.90 6.01
N PHE A 68 -2.98 -7.94 5.36
CA PHE A 68 -3.21 -6.50 5.52
C PHE A 68 -3.96 -5.99 4.30
N THR A 69 -5.11 -5.37 4.51
CA THR A 69 -5.94 -4.85 3.42
C THR A 69 -6.28 -3.39 3.62
N PHE A 70 -6.46 -2.67 2.54
CA PHE A 70 -6.89 -1.27 2.54
C PHE A 70 -7.36 -0.89 1.15
N ARG A 71 -8.04 0.23 1.04
CA ARG A 71 -8.30 0.86 -0.26
C ARG A 71 -7.77 2.28 -0.31
N VAL A 72 -7.36 2.68 -1.51
CA VAL A 72 -6.79 3.99 -1.81
C VAL A 72 -7.53 4.61 -2.98
N ARG A 73 -7.85 5.89 -2.87
CA ARG A 73 -8.25 6.73 -3.99
C ARG A 73 -7.30 7.92 -4.08
N GLY A 74 -6.85 8.22 -5.28
CA GLY A 74 -6.09 9.42 -5.58
C GLY A 74 -6.93 10.39 -6.42
N ASP A 75 -7.02 11.66 -6.02
CA ASP A 75 -7.65 12.71 -6.81
C ASP A 75 -6.62 13.74 -7.24
N TYR A 76 -6.84 14.38 -8.38
CA TYR A 76 -5.94 15.40 -8.94
C TYR A 76 -4.51 14.89 -9.14
N LEU A 77 -4.38 13.60 -9.45
CA LEU A 77 -3.09 12.99 -9.77
C LEU A 77 -2.55 13.61 -11.07
N MET A 78 -1.25 13.79 -11.08
CA MET A 78 -0.54 14.34 -12.23
C MET A 78 0.62 13.40 -12.56
N ASP A 79 0.97 13.28 -13.84
CA ASP A 79 2.08 12.43 -14.30
C ASP A 79 3.43 13.03 -13.86
N ASN A 80 3.58 13.25 -12.56
CA ASN A 80 4.80 13.70 -11.94
C ASN A 80 5.26 12.69 -10.89
N GLN A 81 6.54 12.70 -10.56
CA GLN A 81 7.11 11.78 -9.56
C GLN A 81 7.30 12.45 -8.18
N THR A 82 6.81 13.66 -8.01
CA THR A 82 6.99 14.42 -6.78
C THR A 82 5.94 14.05 -5.74
N ASP A 83 4.69 13.87 -6.19
CA ASP A 83 3.57 13.51 -5.33
C ASP A 83 3.49 11.99 -5.24
N THR A 84 3.93 11.41 -4.13
CA THR A 84 4.00 9.96 -3.97
C THR A 84 3.31 9.50 -2.70
N LEU A 85 2.56 8.41 -2.79
CA LEU A 85 2.06 7.66 -1.66
C LEU A 85 2.75 6.29 -1.60
N GLN A 86 3.20 5.89 -0.43
CA GLN A 86 3.86 4.61 -0.19
C GLN A 86 3.28 3.94 1.06
N LEU A 87 3.11 2.63 1.03
CA LEU A 87 2.92 1.83 2.23
C LEU A 87 4.31 1.41 2.75
N CYS A 88 4.52 1.55 4.05
CA CYS A 88 5.80 1.29 4.68
C CYS A 88 5.65 0.42 5.93
N TYR A 89 6.65 -0.39 6.22
CA TYR A 89 6.90 -0.95 7.55
C TYR A 89 7.50 0.13 8.44
N ILE A 90 7.04 0.22 9.67
CA ILE A 90 7.48 1.23 10.64
C ILE A 90 8.04 0.53 11.86
N ASP A 91 9.29 0.82 12.18
CA ASP A 91 9.89 0.51 13.46
C ASP A 91 9.67 1.71 14.41
N MET A 92 9.06 1.42 15.55
CA MET A 92 8.71 2.43 16.57
C MET A 92 9.50 2.22 17.86
N GLU A 93 10.52 1.35 17.86
CA GLU A 93 11.33 1.10 19.07
C GLU A 93 12.14 2.34 19.48
N ASP A 94 12.60 3.11 18.50
CA ASP A 94 13.23 4.41 18.74
C ASP A 94 12.43 5.53 18.06
N PRO A 95 11.74 6.40 18.83
CA PRO A 95 11.00 7.52 18.28
C PRO A 95 11.86 8.54 17.51
N ASP A 96 13.15 8.61 17.80
CA ASP A 96 14.09 9.54 17.17
C ASP A 96 14.75 8.93 15.91
N GLU A 97 14.78 7.60 15.81
CA GLU A 97 15.34 6.86 14.68
C GLU A 97 14.32 5.90 14.03
N MET A 98 13.09 6.34 13.85
CA MET A 98 12.05 5.55 13.26
C MET A 98 12.47 5.02 11.88
N TYR A 99 12.71 3.71 11.79
CA TYR A 99 13.04 3.06 10.54
C TYR A 99 11.79 2.92 9.66
N VAL A 100 11.89 3.36 8.41
CA VAL A 100 10.82 3.30 7.43
C VAL A 100 11.29 2.53 6.22
N ALA A 101 10.78 1.31 6.02
CA ALA A 101 11.02 0.51 4.82
C ALA A 101 9.77 0.44 3.96
N PRO A 102 9.82 0.85 2.67
CA PRO A 102 8.70 0.69 1.77
C PRO A 102 8.37 -0.80 1.57
N VAL A 103 7.08 -1.12 1.47
CA VAL A 103 6.63 -2.45 1.06
C VAL A 103 6.96 -2.64 -0.42
N GLY A 104 7.81 -3.61 -0.71
CA GLY A 104 8.28 -3.86 -2.08
C GLY A 104 7.18 -4.40 -2.99
N GLY A 105 7.26 -4.06 -4.29
CA GLY A 105 6.34 -4.57 -5.31
C GLY A 105 4.94 -3.97 -5.28
N LEU A 106 4.68 -2.97 -4.44
CA LEU A 106 3.41 -2.28 -4.35
C LEU A 106 3.47 -0.95 -5.08
N THR A 107 2.53 -0.73 -6.00
CA THR A 107 2.38 0.55 -6.71
C THR A 107 1.06 1.19 -6.30
N MET A 108 1.11 2.41 -5.79
CA MET A 108 -0.06 3.23 -5.50
C MET A 108 -0.47 4.02 -6.73
N PRO A 109 -1.76 4.44 -6.86
CA PRO A 109 -2.18 5.28 -7.97
C PRO A 109 -1.33 6.56 -8.01
N CYS A 110 -0.78 6.89 -9.17
CA CYS A 110 0.10 8.06 -9.33
C CYS A 110 -0.05 8.77 -10.67
N THR A 111 -0.84 8.24 -11.59
CA THR A 111 -1.05 8.82 -12.91
C THR A 111 -2.40 9.51 -13.00
N LYS A 112 -2.51 10.46 -13.94
CA LYS A 112 -3.76 11.20 -14.18
C LYS A 112 -4.94 10.27 -14.51
N ASP A 113 -4.68 9.20 -15.25
CA ASP A 113 -5.73 8.25 -15.68
C ASP A 113 -6.27 7.40 -14.52
N GLU A 114 -5.52 7.27 -13.41
CA GLU A 114 -5.92 6.57 -12.19
C GLU A 114 -6.68 7.50 -11.21
N SER A 115 -6.85 8.77 -11.56
CA SER A 115 -7.47 9.75 -10.67
C SER A 115 -8.98 9.52 -10.53
N GLY A 116 -9.47 9.51 -9.29
CA GLY A 116 -10.89 9.37 -8.96
C GLY A 116 -11.34 7.93 -8.66
N GLU A 117 -10.52 6.94 -8.96
CA GLU A 117 -10.88 5.53 -8.79
C GLU A 117 -10.41 4.98 -7.44
N TRP A 118 -11.25 4.15 -6.79
CA TRP A 118 -10.85 3.37 -5.63
C TRP A 118 -10.11 2.10 -6.06
N ASN A 119 -8.92 1.89 -5.50
CA ASN A 119 -8.10 0.71 -5.69
C ASN A 119 -8.01 -0.05 -4.37
N GLU A 120 -8.33 -1.34 -4.38
CA GLU A 120 -8.25 -2.23 -3.22
C GLU A 120 -6.93 -3.01 -3.23
N TYR A 121 -6.28 -3.09 -2.08
CA TYR A 121 -5.00 -3.76 -1.89
C TYR A 121 -5.10 -4.85 -0.83
N HIS A 122 -4.57 -6.01 -1.18
CA HIS A 122 -4.46 -7.19 -0.31
C HIS A 122 -2.99 -7.60 -0.23
N ILE A 123 -2.38 -7.41 0.92
CA ILE A 123 -0.95 -7.66 1.15
C ILE A 123 -0.81 -8.85 2.10
N ASP A 124 -0.33 -9.97 1.59
CA ASP A 124 0.01 -11.12 2.40
C ASP A 124 1.41 -10.95 3.01
N LEU A 125 1.45 -10.75 4.31
CA LEU A 125 2.69 -10.59 5.07
C LEU A 125 3.28 -11.92 5.55
N THR A 126 2.69 -13.05 5.17
CA THR A 126 3.20 -14.39 5.54
C THR A 126 4.63 -14.56 5.02
N GLY A 127 5.54 -14.98 5.89
CA GLY A 127 6.95 -15.18 5.56
C GLY A 127 7.81 -13.89 5.56
N GLN A 128 7.21 -12.73 5.88
CA GLN A 128 8.00 -11.54 6.17
C GLN A 128 8.66 -11.67 7.56
N ASP A 129 9.89 -11.19 7.66
CA ASP A 129 10.63 -11.12 8.94
C ASP A 129 10.23 -9.82 9.66
N LEU A 130 9.15 -9.90 10.43
CA LEU A 130 8.59 -8.78 11.18
C LEU A 130 8.62 -9.08 12.68
N ALA A 131 8.72 -8.02 13.47
CA ALA A 131 8.61 -8.14 14.93
C ALA A 131 7.26 -8.73 15.36
N ASP A 132 7.20 -9.34 16.56
CA ASP A 132 5.96 -9.90 17.14
C ASP A 132 4.80 -8.90 17.14
N VAL A 133 5.13 -7.62 17.30
CA VAL A 133 4.23 -6.45 17.15
C VAL A 133 4.91 -5.45 16.21
N PHE A 134 4.18 -4.99 15.21
CA PHE A 134 4.70 -4.10 14.19
C PHE A 134 3.69 -3.00 13.86
N PHE A 135 4.10 -2.06 13.00
CA PHE A 135 3.26 -0.98 12.52
C PHE A 135 3.39 -0.84 11.01
N MET A 136 2.31 -0.40 10.38
CA MET A 136 2.30 0.01 8.98
C MET A 136 2.08 1.51 8.90
N GLY A 137 2.63 2.14 7.87
CA GLY A 137 2.49 3.58 7.66
C GLY A 137 2.18 3.93 6.22
N PHE A 138 1.26 4.85 6.01
CA PHE A 138 1.00 5.48 4.73
C PHE A 138 1.82 6.77 4.66
N ARG A 139 2.89 6.75 3.87
CA ARG A 139 3.84 7.84 3.69
C ARG A 139 3.51 8.64 2.46
N PHE A 140 3.11 9.88 2.64
CA PHE A 140 2.89 10.82 1.56
C PHE A 140 4.04 11.82 1.49
N LYS A 141 4.66 11.93 0.31
CA LYS A 141 5.68 12.93 -0.02
C LYS A 141 5.19 13.81 -1.14
N SER A 142 5.42 15.10 -1.02
CA SER A 142 5.05 16.09 -2.00
C SER A 142 5.77 17.42 -1.75
N ILE A 143 5.36 18.44 -2.49
CA ILE A 143 5.75 19.82 -2.28
C ILE A 143 4.50 20.65 -1.98
N ARG A 144 4.51 21.40 -0.88
CA ARG A 144 3.40 22.27 -0.52
C ARG A 144 3.35 23.44 -1.50
N GLY A 145 2.25 23.57 -2.25
CA GLY A 145 2.08 24.61 -3.24
C GLY A 145 0.78 24.47 -4.01
N ARG A 146 0.62 25.29 -5.05
CA ARG A 146 -0.59 25.30 -5.90
C ARG A 146 -0.53 24.25 -7.00
N GLU A 147 0.66 23.88 -7.44
CA GLU A 147 0.88 22.97 -8.57
C GLU A 147 0.91 21.49 -8.15
N HIS A 148 0.97 21.23 -6.84
CA HIS A 148 1.00 19.89 -6.27
C HIS A 148 -0.37 19.57 -5.64
N ALA A 149 -1.33 19.23 -6.48
CA ALA A 149 -2.72 19.05 -6.09
C ALA A 149 -3.10 17.62 -5.72
N ALA A 150 -2.18 16.67 -5.89
CA ALA A 150 -2.44 15.27 -5.56
C ALA A 150 -3.01 15.14 -4.15
N THR A 151 -4.13 14.45 -4.07
CA THR A 151 -4.88 14.23 -2.85
C THR A 151 -5.12 12.75 -2.73
N TYR A 152 -4.78 12.15 -1.59
CA TYR A 152 -5.04 10.74 -1.36
C TYR A 152 -6.03 10.54 -0.23
N TYR A 153 -6.84 9.51 -0.40
CA TYR A 153 -7.79 9.02 0.58
C TYR A 153 -7.49 7.57 0.89
N ILE A 154 -7.52 7.20 2.18
CA ILE A 154 -7.31 5.84 2.65
C ILE A 154 -8.55 5.43 3.44
N ASP A 155 -9.03 4.21 3.19
CA ASP A 155 -10.17 3.63 3.88
C ASP A 155 -10.08 2.11 4.00
N ASP A 156 -11.01 1.50 4.74
CA ASP A 156 -11.16 0.04 4.91
C ASP A 156 -9.87 -0.68 5.32
N VAL A 157 -9.04 -0.02 6.14
CA VAL A 157 -7.79 -0.62 6.58
C VAL A 157 -8.06 -1.71 7.60
N THR A 158 -7.67 -2.94 7.27
CA THR A 158 -7.82 -4.09 8.15
C THR A 158 -6.54 -4.94 8.21
N TYR A 159 -6.36 -5.66 9.31
CA TYR A 159 -5.32 -6.65 9.46
C TYR A 159 -5.87 -7.92 10.13
N GLY A 160 -5.40 -9.07 9.69
CA GLY A 160 -5.78 -10.36 10.28
C GLY A 160 -7.08 -10.95 9.72
N ARG A 161 -7.64 -10.43 8.62
CA ARG A 161 -8.81 -11.01 7.95
C ARG A 161 -8.51 -12.42 7.45
N THR A 162 -9.45 -13.32 7.71
CA THR A 162 -9.34 -14.75 7.35
C THR A 162 -10.23 -15.14 6.16
N ASP A 163 -11.03 -14.23 5.65
CA ASP A 163 -11.99 -14.45 4.56
C ASP A 163 -11.44 -14.06 3.17
N ILE A 164 -10.25 -13.50 3.11
CA ILE A 164 -9.60 -13.10 1.85
C ILE A 164 -9.06 -14.35 1.13
N PRO A 165 -9.38 -14.54 -0.17
CA PRO A 165 -8.79 -15.60 -0.98
C PRO A 165 -7.29 -15.42 -1.14
N VAL A 166 -6.53 -16.49 -0.87
CA VAL A 166 -5.07 -16.47 -0.98
C VAL A 166 -4.56 -17.66 -1.79
N MET A 167 -3.55 -17.42 -2.60
CA MET A 167 -2.80 -18.44 -3.33
C MET A 167 -1.31 -18.19 -3.21
N ARG A 168 -0.57 -19.13 -2.64
CA ARG A 168 0.88 -19.03 -2.42
C ARG A 168 1.58 -20.15 -3.18
N PRO A 169 2.24 -19.89 -4.31
CA PRO A 169 3.14 -20.85 -4.92
C PRO A 169 4.45 -20.93 -4.12
N SER A 170 5.02 -22.14 -4.02
CA SER A 170 6.34 -22.33 -3.38
C SER A 170 7.48 -21.66 -4.16
N GLU A 171 7.29 -21.49 -5.46
CA GLU A 171 8.25 -20.85 -6.37
C GLU A 171 7.50 -19.98 -7.39
N THR A 172 8.00 -18.79 -7.64
CA THR A 172 7.46 -17.87 -8.65
C THR A 172 8.18 -17.94 -9.99
N GLN A 173 9.34 -18.61 -10.01
CA GLN A 173 10.14 -18.83 -11.22
C GLN A 173 10.72 -20.26 -11.22
N LEU A 174 10.69 -20.91 -12.37
CA LEU A 174 11.32 -22.20 -12.59
C LEU A 174 12.44 -22.04 -13.62
N ALA A 175 13.65 -22.50 -13.26
CA ALA A 175 14.77 -22.57 -14.19
C ALA A 175 14.90 -24.01 -14.73
N PHE A 176 14.94 -24.14 -16.05
CA PHE A 176 15.16 -25.40 -16.74
C PHE A 176 16.56 -25.40 -17.37
N VAL A 177 17.33 -26.42 -17.09
CA VAL A 177 18.60 -26.66 -17.76
C VAL A 177 18.52 -28.02 -18.43
N ALA A 178 18.53 -28.01 -19.77
CA ALA A 178 18.54 -29.24 -20.54
C ALA A 178 19.84 -29.37 -21.35
N LEU A 179 20.41 -30.56 -21.39
CA LEU A 179 21.45 -30.90 -22.35
C LEU A 179 20.79 -31.24 -23.70
N VAL A 180 21.52 -31.01 -24.78
CA VAL A 180 21.04 -31.35 -26.12
C VAL A 180 20.61 -32.82 -26.18
N ASN A 181 19.42 -33.09 -26.67
CA ASN A 181 18.78 -34.40 -26.74
C ASN A 181 18.52 -35.10 -25.38
N LYS A 182 18.31 -34.32 -24.33
CA LYS A 182 17.84 -34.79 -23.01
C LYS A 182 16.62 -34.02 -22.58
N ASP A 183 15.72 -34.73 -21.90
CA ASP A 183 14.60 -34.08 -21.24
C ASP A 183 15.08 -33.24 -20.07
N ALA A 184 14.42 -32.09 -19.84
CA ALA A 184 14.64 -31.29 -18.66
C ALA A 184 13.58 -31.62 -17.62
N GLU A 185 14.00 -31.82 -16.37
CA GLU A 185 13.12 -31.98 -15.24
C GLU A 185 13.12 -30.68 -14.43
N SER A 186 11.96 -30.25 -13.96
CA SER A 186 11.82 -29.13 -13.03
C SER A 186 11.62 -29.61 -11.60
N ALA A 187 11.90 -28.72 -10.65
CA ALA A 187 11.37 -28.90 -9.30
C ALA A 187 9.83 -28.84 -9.30
N ALA A 188 9.21 -29.57 -8.39
CA ALA A 188 7.76 -29.47 -8.19
C ALA A 188 7.42 -28.12 -7.56
N VAL A 189 6.38 -27.46 -8.09
CA VAL A 189 5.79 -26.28 -7.46
C VAL A 189 4.59 -26.71 -6.65
N THR A 190 4.61 -26.40 -5.35
CA THR A 190 3.45 -26.58 -4.48
C THR A 190 2.68 -25.27 -4.42
N VAL A 191 1.37 -25.31 -4.62
CA VAL A 191 0.50 -24.13 -4.46
C VAL A 191 -0.37 -24.36 -3.24
N THR A 192 -0.16 -23.55 -2.20
CA THR A 192 -1.03 -23.51 -1.02
C THR A 192 -2.13 -22.50 -1.24
N THR A 193 -3.36 -22.88 -0.92
CA THR A 193 -4.54 -22.02 -1.14
C THR A 193 -5.39 -21.93 0.11
N GLU A 194 -5.99 -20.76 0.34
CA GLU A 194 -6.93 -20.50 1.44
C GLU A 194 -8.13 -19.72 0.87
N ASN A 195 -9.33 -20.02 1.36
CA ASN A 195 -10.57 -19.30 1.03
C ASN A 195 -10.91 -19.18 -0.47
N LEU A 196 -10.44 -20.09 -1.31
CA LEU A 196 -10.83 -20.11 -2.72
C LEU A 196 -12.22 -20.73 -2.88
N ALA A 197 -13.09 -20.04 -3.62
CA ALA A 197 -14.42 -20.56 -3.99
C ALA A 197 -14.35 -21.64 -5.06
N GLU A 198 -13.33 -21.62 -5.91
CA GLU A 198 -13.14 -22.52 -7.04
C GLU A 198 -11.77 -23.20 -6.97
N PRO A 199 -11.62 -24.42 -7.49
CA PRO A 199 -10.32 -25.09 -7.57
C PRO A 199 -9.31 -24.31 -8.43
N VAL A 200 -8.02 -24.37 -8.03
CA VAL A 200 -6.94 -23.78 -8.82
C VAL A 200 -6.85 -24.47 -10.18
N LYS A 201 -6.88 -23.68 -11.23
CA LYS A 201 -6.69 -24.14 -12.61
C LYS A 201 -5.32 -23.70 -13.10
N LEU A 202 -4.45 -24.66 -13.39
CA LEU A 202 -3.13 -24.39 -13.96
C LEU A 202 -3.25 -24.44 -15.49
N THR A 203 -2.70 -23.42 -16.16
CA THR A 203 -2.61 -23.36 -17.60
C THR A 203 -1.14 -23.14 -17.99
N LEU A 204 -0.59 -24.03 -18.81
CA LEU A 204 0.72 -23.83 -19.40
C LEU A 204 0.57 -22.85 -20.57
N GLY A 205 1.20 -21.68 -20.44
CA GLY A 205 1.35 -20.71 -21.52
C GLY A 205 2.78 -20.74 -22.04
N GLY A 206 2.95 -20.70 -23.35
CA GLY A 206 4.26 -20.62 -24.01
C GLY A 206 4.08 -20.30 -25.48
N ALA A 207 5.03 -19.58 -26.07
CA ALA A 207 5.16 -19.51 -27.52
C ALA A 207 5.92 -20.77 -27.98
N ASN A 208 5.36 -21.51 -28.93
CA ASN A 208 6.06 -22.57 -29.67
C ASN A 208 7.09 -21.95 -30.61
#